data_aab6b441f126e2e6fd4018005428a689
#
_entry.id   aab6b441f126e2e6fd4018005428a689
#
_cell.length_a   1.000
_cell.length_b   1.000
_cell.length_c   1.000
_cell.angle_alpha   90.00
_cell.angle_beta   90.00
_cell.angle_gamma   90.00
#
_symmetry.space_group_name_H-M   'P 1'
#
loop_
_entity.id
_entity.type
_entity.pdbx_description
1 polymer ?
#
loop_
_entity_poly.entity_id
_entity_poly.type
_entity_poly.pdbx_seq_one_letter_code
_entity_poly.pdbx_strand_id
1 'polypeptide(L)'
;MQARALAMLALALLPASPALAADSATVTLVTPVVYGTHLPGLGEPAARLGKLIRERSRGSLELDLKEPGEGTRPQEILDKVSSRSVDAGFATASYWTAKIPAAALFAGFPFGPDGKTYLDWFETGNGSRLYQEMYDQAGAQVYVMPCAFGGAEAGGWFAKEIKTADDIKGLRMRIFGLGGRVMSKLGATTVIVPGGNLVKAFDRGDIDAAELYTPAADREEDLKSKVKLIYVPGWHQPETVLELLINKDRWNGLTAEQRSLIEGACHTILDETLSEEAKLQADALADLASKDKVRIAEWPDEVLAAFRSAWAEVAKDEGEQDYFFKTVLDDIEKFRAKSKSASEIPDAPAAQVPASSQAAPAPRATP
;
A
#
# COMPACT_ATOMS: atom_id res chain seq x y z
N MET A 1 -46.29 31.23 -78.75
CA MET A 1 -46.82 30.98 -77.42
C MET A 1 -46.05 29.83 -76.83
N GLN A 2 -45.09 30.10 -75.97
CA GLN A 2 -44.21 29.07 -75.32
C GLN A 2 -44.71 28.81 -73.90
N ALA A 3 -45.06 27.57 -73.60
CA ALA A 3 -45.40 27.13 -72.25
C ALA A 3 -44.14 26.68 -71.52
N ARG A 4 -43.77 27.33 -70.39
CA ARG A 4 -42.73 26.96 -69.51
C ARG A 4 -43.24 25.92 -68.51
N ALA A 5 -42.67 24.72 -68.54
CA ALA A 5 -42.91 23.67 -67.49
C ALA A 5 -41.98 23.97 -66.29
N LEU A 6 -42.57 24.18 -65.12
CA LEU A 6 -41.88 24.20 -63.82
C LEU A 6 -41.69 22.77 -63.33
N ALA A 7 -40.42 22.31 -63.20
CA ALA A 7 -40.10 21.09 -62.53
C ALA A 7 -39.94 21.37 -61.00
N MET A 8 -40.85 20.86 -60.16
CA MET A 8 -40.66 20.87 -58.69
C MET A 8 -39.73 19.73 -58.30
N LEU A 9 -38.62 20.11 -57.71
CA LEU A 9 -37.65 19.16 -57.09
C LEU A 9 -38.13 18.83 -55.66
N ALA A 10 -38.68 17.64 -55.47
CA ALA A 10 -39.08 17.16 -54.14
C ALA A 10 -37.83 16.64 -53.43
N LEU A 11 -37.37 17.36 -52.40
CA LEU A 11 -36.27 16.99 -51.52
C LEU A 11 -36.80 15.97 -50.52
N ALA A 12 -36.49 14.70 -50.71
CA ALA A 12 -36.86 13.61 -49.77
C ALA A 12 -35.96 13.71 -48.52
N LEU A 13 -36.52 14.16 -47.38
CA LEU A 13 -35.91 14.02 -46.05
C LEU A 13 -35.96 12.54 -45.64
N LEU A 14 -34.82 11.86 -45.72
CA LEU A 14 -34.66 10.56 -45.11
C LEU A 14 -34.62 10.75 -43.57
N PRO A 15 -35.43 10.00 -42.78
CA PRO A 15 -35.32 10.04 -41.33
C PRO A 15 -33.98 9.44 -40.94
N ALA A 16 -33.15 10.19 -40.19
CA ALA A 16 -31.96 9.68 -39.53
C ALA A 16 -32.43 8.62 -38.51
N SER A 17 -32.19 7.35 -38.80
CA SER A 17 -32.37 6.30 -37.82
C SER A 17 -31.46 6.57 -36.65
N PRO A 18 -31.95 6.55 -35.38
CA PRO A 18 -31.06 6.60 -34.25
C PRO A 18 -30.17 5.35 -34.32
N ALA A 19 -28.85 5.57 -34.41
CA ALA A 19 -27.92 4.47 -34.24
C ALA A 19 -28.17 3.90 -32.83
N LEU A 20 -28.76 2.72 -32.75
CA LEU A 20 -28.77 1.93 -31.53
C LEU A 20 -27.30 1.77 -31.13
N ALA A 21 -26.90 2.43 -30.02
CA ALA A 21 -25.65 2.12 -29.36
C ALA A 21 -25.70 0.60 -29.11
N ALA A 22 -24.82 -0.13 -29.79
CA ALA A 22 -24.66 -1.54 -29.52
C ALA A 22 -24.32 -1.65 -28.04
N ASP A 23 -25.10 -2.39 -27.29
CA ASP A 23 -24.80 -2.79 -25.91
C ASP A 23 -23.46 -3.55 -25.98
N SER A 24 -22.36 -2.85 -25.85
CA SER A 24 -21.05 -3.49 -25.76
C SER A 24 -21.04 -4.27 -24.46
N ALA A 25 -20.87 -5.60 -24.56
CA ALA A 25 -20.81 -6.47 -23.40
C ALA A 25 -19.80 -5.90 -22.39
N THR A 26 -20.20 -5.81 -21.11
CA THR A 26 -19.36 -5.35 -20.02
C THR A 26 -18.07 -6.17 -19.96
N VAL A 27 -16.92 -5.52 -19.98
CA VAL A 27 -15.63 -6.16 -19.73
C VAL A 27 -15.45 -6.26 -18.22
N THR A 28 -15.48 -7.49 -17.72
CA THR A 28 -15.26 -7.76 -16.29
C THR A 28 -13.85 -8.30 -16.10
N LEU A 29 -13.13 -7.72 -15.11
CA LEU A 29 -11.80 -8.17 -14.66
C LEU A 29 -11.95 -8.80 -13.28
N VAL A 30 -11.78 -10.12 -13.18
CA VAL A 30 -11.74 -10.84 -11.90
C VAL A 30 -10.50 -10.42 -11.13
N THR A 31 -10.70 -9.76 -9.98
CA THR A 31 -9.67 -9.00 -9.26
C THR A 31 -9.63 -9.38 -7.78
N PRO A 32 -8.90 -10.44 -7.37
CA PRO A 32 -8.65 -10.69 -5.95
C PRO A 32 -7.86 -9.56 -5.31
N VAL A 33 -8.15 -9.29 -4.03
CA VAL A 33 -7.48 -8.27 -3.24
C VAL A 33 -6.67 -8.90 -2.12
N VAL A 34 -5.53 -8.28 -1.74
CA VAL A 34 -4.70 -8.77 -0.62
C VAL A 34 -5.26 -8.39 0.74
N TYR A 35 -5.96 -7.27 0.82
CA TYR A 35 -6.61 -6.75 2.02
C TYR A 35 -8.12 -6.72 1.83
N GLY A 36 -8.88 -7.09 2.88
CA GLY A 36 -10.33 -7.01 2.85
C GLY A 36 -10.83 -5.60 2.53
N THR A 37 -11.81 -5.48 1.65
CA THR A 37 -12.31 -4.18 1.16
C THR A 37 -12.92 -3.30 2.26
N HIS A 38 -13.11 -3.83 3.46
CA HIS A 38 -13.57 -3.10 4.65
C HIS A 38 -12.42 -2.43 5.44
N LEU A 39 -11.14 -2.78 5.16
CA LEU A 39 -10.00 -2.21 5.90
C LEU A 39 -9.66 -0.80 5.42
N PRO A 40 -9.76 0.22 6.31
CA PRO A 40 -9.50 1.60 5.94
C PRO A 40 -8.06 1.81 5.45
N GLY A 41 -7.91 2.55 4.36
CA GLY A 41 -6.62 2.88 3.76
C GLY A 41 -5.90 1.73 3.05
N LEU A 42 -6.27 0.46 3.27
CA LEU A 42 -5.62 -0.70 2.66
C LEU A 42 -6.50 -1.41 1.63
N GLY A 43 -7.66 -1.91 2.01
CA GLY A 43 -8.58 -2.61 1.11
C GLY A 43 -9.68 -1.71 0.57
N GLU A 44 -10.09 -0.71 1.33
CA GLU A 44 -11.12 0.26 0.93
C GLU A 44 -10.79 0.99 -0.38
N PRO A 45 -9.53 1.37 -0.68
CA PRO A 45 -9.17 1.96 -1.97
C PRO A 45 -9.51 1.07 -3.18
N ALA A 46 -9.45 -0.26 -3.06
CA ALA A 46 -9.86 -1.17 -4.14
C ALA A 46 -11.37 -1.04 -4.44
N ALA A 47 -12.20 -0.93 -3.40
CA ALA A 47 -13.64 -0.73 -3.56
C ALA A 47 -13.95 0.62 -4.22
N ARG A 48 -13.26 1.70 -3.80
CA ARG A 48 -13.37 3.04 -4.43
C ARG A 48 -12.96 2.98 -5.90
N LEU A 49 -11.83 2.33 -6.21
CA LEU A 49 -11.35 2.16 -7.58
C LEU A 49 -12.38 1.43 -8.45
N GLY A 50 -12.91 0.29 -7.99
CA GLY A 50 -13.92 -0.48 -8.72
C GLY A 50 -15.18 0.33 -9.00
N LYS A 51 -15.66 1.09 -8.00
CA LYS A 51 -16.79 2.01 -8.15
C LYS A 51 -16.48 3.10 -9.20
N LEU A 52 -15.33 3.75 -9.10
CA LEU A 52 -14.91 4.82 -9.99
C LEU A 52 -14.79 4.36 -11.46
N ILE A 53 -14.18 3.19 -11.67
CA ILE A 53 -14.06 2.57 -13.01
C ILE A 53 -15.45 2.29 -13.58
N ARG A 54 -16.35 1.69 -12.81
CA ARG A 54 -17.72 1.40 -13.26
C ARG A 54 -18.49 2.66 -13.61
N GLU A 55 -18.40 3.71 -12.80
CA GLU A 55 -19.07 4.98 -13.04
C GLU A 55 -18.53 5.68 -14.30
N ARG A 56 -17.20 5.81 -14.42
CA ARG A 56 -16.56 6.49 -15.56
C ARG A 56 -16.76 5.74 -16.87
N SER A 57 -16.79 4.40 -16.82
CA SER A 57 -17.06 3.55 -18.00
C SER A 57 -18.55 3.42 -18.34
N ARG A 58 -19.44 3.99 -17.53
CA ARG A 58 -20.90 3.77 -17.63
C ARG A 58 -21.29 2.30 -17.60
N GLY A 59 -20.56 1.50 -16.83
CA GLY A 59 -20.79 0.06 -16.66
C GLY A 59 -20.20 -0.82 -17.78
N SER A 60 -19.48 -0.27 -18.75
CA SER A 60 -18.84 -1.08 -19.79
C SER A 60 -17.54 -1.75 -19.35
N LEU A 61 -16.99 -1.37 -18.19
CA LEU A 61 -15.80 -1.96 -17.54
C LEU A 61 -16.06 -2.10 -16.03
N GLU A 62 -15.71 -3.25 -15.47
CA GLU A 62 -15.93 -3.58 -14.07
C GLU A 62 -14.75 -4.37 -13.47
N LEU A 63 -14.34 -4.03 -12.23
CA LEU A 63 -13.50 -4.88 -11.40
C LEU A 63 -14.41 -5.77 -10.54
N ASP A 64 -14.35 -7.08 -10.77
CA ASP A 64 -15.03 -8.08 -9.93
C ASP A 64 -14.12 -8.42 -8.76
N LEU A 65 -14.19 -7.63 -7.68
CA LEU A 65 -13.35 -7.75 -6.51
C LEU A 65 -13.65 -9.05 -5.76
N LYS A 66 -12.61 -9.80 -5.40
CA LYS A 66 -12.70 -11.03 -4.61
C LYS A 66 -11.97 -10.83 -3.29
N GLU A 67 -12.67 -11.06 -2.19
CA GLU A 67 -12.11 -10.92 -0.85
C GLU A 67 -10.93 -11.89 -0.59
N PRO A 68 -10.02 -11.58 0.36
CA PRO A 68 -8.89 -12.43 0.67
C PRO A 68 -9.34 -13.85 1.04
N GLY A 69 -8.80 -14.85 0.32
CA GLY A 69 -9.17 -16.25 0.49
C GLY A 69 -10.37 -16.71 -0.32
N GLU A 70 -11.10 -15.83 -0.98
CA GLU A 70 -12.17 -16.20 -1.92
C GLU A 70 -11.56 -16.72 -3.24
N GLY A 71 -11.24 -18.01 -3.24
CA GLY A 71 -10.63 -18.69 -4.39
C GLY A 71 -9.17 -18.34 -4.67
N THR A 72 -8.61 -17.31 -4.01
CA THR A 72 -7.21 -16.89 -4.16
C THR A 72 -6.65 -16.45 -2.83
N ARG A 73 -5.54 -17.05 -2.40
CA ARG A 73 -4.81 -16.57 -1.23
C ARG A 73 -3.99 -15.33 -1.62
N PRO A 74 -3.80 -14.34 -0.72
CA PRO A 74 -3.03 -13.13 -1.01
C PRO A 74 -1.67 -13.41 -1.68
N GLN A 75 -0.90 -14.38 -1.20
CA GLN A 75 0.42 -14.75 -1.71
C GLN A 75 0.40 -15.37 -3.12
N GLU A 76 -0.77 -15.78 -3.62
CA GLU A 76 -0.93 -16.42 -4.94
C GLU A 76 -1.37 -15.44 -6.02
N ILE A 77 -1.74 -14.20 -5.66
CA ILE A 77 -2.34 -13.24 -6.59
C ILE A 77 -1.41 -12.99 -7.78
N LEU A 78 -0.13 -12.68 -7.54
CA LEU A 78 0.82 -12.44 -8.63
C LEU A 78 0.89 -13.62 -9.61
N ASP A 79 1.03 -14.84 -9.09
CA ASP A 79 1.14 -16.05 -9.94
C ASP A 79 -0.16 -16.28 -10.74
N LYS A 80 -1.32 -16.06 -10.13
CA LYS A 80 -2.62 -16.23 -10.78
C LYS A 80 -2.92 -15.17 -11.82
N VAL A 81 -2.53 -13.90 -11.57
CA VAL A 81 -2.60 -12.84 -12.58
C VAL A 81 -1.64 -13.15 -13.72
N SER A 82 -0.38 -13.49 -13.41
CA SER A 82 0.64 -13.82 -14.41
C SER A 82 0.22 -15.00 -15.31
N SER A 83 -0.34 -16.06 -14.74
CA SER A 83 -0.84 -17.23 -15.48
C SER A 83 -2.21 -17.03 -16.14
N ARG A 84 -2.83 -15.86 -15.97
CA ARG A 84 -4.18 -15.57 -16.47
C ARG A 84 -5.29 -16.45 -15.83
N SER A 85 -5.03 -17.01 -14.65
CA SER A 85 -6.07 -17.70 -13.87
C SER A 85 -7.10 -16.73 -13.25
N VAL A 86 -6.69 -15.47 -13.06
CA VAL A 86 -7.51 -14.29 -12.81
C VAL A 86 -7.04 -13.16 -13.71
N ASP A 87 -7.85 -12.11 -13.87
CA ASP A 87 -7.56 -11.05 -14.85
C ASP A 87 -6.67 -9.94 -14.31
N ALA A 88 -6.86 -9.61 -13.03
CA ALA A 88 -6.16 -8.54 -12.32
C ALA A 88 -5.94 -8.91 -10.86
N GLY A 89 -5.29 -8.03 -10.10
CA GLY A 89 -5.13 -8.14 -8.65
C GLY A 89 -4.88 -6.76 -8.05
N PHE A 90 -5.50 -6.46 -6.90
CA PHE A 90 -5.19 -5.26 -6.14
C PHE A 90 -4.38 -5.66 -4.90
N ALA A 91 -3.15 -5.16 -4.81
CA ALA A 91 -2.17 -5.73 -3.89
C ALA A 91 -1.16 -4.68 -3.38
N THR A 92 -0.16 -5.14 -2.65
CA THR A 92 1.10 -4.46 -2.42
C THR A 92 2.24 -5.40 -2.75
N ALA A 93 3.30 -4.88 -3.36
CA ALA A 93 4.43 -5.68 -3.82
C ALA A 93 5.18 -6.40 -2.69
N SER A 94 4.99 -5.98 -1.42
CA SER A 94 5.58 -6.64 -0.25
C SER A 94 5.26 -8.14 -0.15
N TYR A 95 4.14 -8.60 -0.72
CA TYR A 95 3.78 -10.03 -0.75
C TYR A 95 4.68 -10.88 -1.64
N TRP A 96 5.46 -10.26 -2.52
CA TRP A 96 6.32 -10.94 -3.48
C TRP A 96 7.80 -10.97 -3.09
N THR A 97 8.19 -10.34 -1.98
CA THR A 97 9.60 -10.13 -1.57
C THR A 97 10.40 -11.43 -1.43
N ALA A 98 9.75 -12.55 -1.11
CA ALA A 98 10.41 -13.85 -1.05
C ALA A 98 10.85 -14.36 -2.45
N LYS A 99 10.19 -13.92 -3.53
CA LYS A 99 10.49 -14.29 -4.92
C LYS A 99 11.23 -13.18 -5.65
N ILE A 100 10.93 -11.93 -5.32
CA ILE A 100 11.41 -10.73 -5.98
C ILE A 100 11.88 -9.76 -4.89
N PRO A 101 13.14 -9.82 -4.43
CA PRO A 101 13.61 -9.00 -3.31
C PRO A 101 13.37 -7.50 -3.50
N ALA A 102 13.56 -6.98 -4.72
CA ALA A 102 13.33 -5.58 -5.06
C ALA A 102 11.87 -5.12 -4.87
N ALA A 103 10.90 -6.02 -4.81
CA ALA A 103 9.48 -5.70 -4.62
C ALA A 103 9.23 -4.93 -3.31
N ALA A 104 10.05 -5.17 -2.28
CA ALA A 104 9.98 -4.43 -1.03
C ALA A 104 10.16 -2.91 -1.23
N LEU A 105 10.98 -2.51 -2.20
CA LEU A 105 11.31 -1.09 -2.45
C LEU A 105 10.15 -0.32 -3.11
N PHE A 106 9.19 -1.03 -3.70
CA PHE A 106 7.98 -0.45 -4.31
C PHE A 106 6.76 -0.51 -3.38
N ALA A 107 6.87 -1.18 -2.25
CA ALA A 107 5.78 -1.35 -1.28
C ALA A 107 5.91 -0.46 -0.04
N GLY A 108 7.13 -0.01 0.22
CA GLY A 108 7.55 0.66 1.45
C GLY A 108 8.67 -0.14 2.13
N PHE A 109 9.74 0.56 2.54
CA PHE A 109 10.94 -0.06 3.11
C PHE A 109 11.48 0.76 4.30
N PRO A 110 12.33 0.18 5.15
CA PRO A 110 12.83 0.87 6.33
C PRO A 110 13.46 2.23 6.03
N PHE A 111 12.94 3.27 6.69
CA PHE A 111 13.33 4.68 6.47
C PHE A 111 13.18 5.16 5.02
N GLY A 112 12.33 4.51 4.26
CA GLY A 112 12.00 4.84 2.87
C GLY A 112 11.30 6.19 2.72
N PRO A 113 10.87 6.55 1.50
CA PRO A 113 10.17 7.79 1.22
C PRO A 113 8.74 7.78 1.77
N ASP A 114 8.19 8.98 1.92
CA ASP A 114 6.76 9.21 2.13
C ASP A 114 5.96 9.07 0.82
N GLY A 115 4.63 9.09 0.92
CA GLY A 115 3.73 8.95 -0.22
C GLY A 115 3.95 10.01 -1.31
N LYS A 116 4.18 11.27 -0.92
CA LYS A 116 4.45 12.34 -1.87
C LYS A 116 5.73 12.10 -2.66
N THR A 117 6.78 11.67 -1.98
CA THR A 117 8.06 11.35 -2.64
C THR A 117 7.94 10.13 -3.56
N TYR A 118 7.17 9.11 -3.14
CA TYR A 118 6.86 7.96 -4.01
C TYR A 118 6.09 8.41 -5.25
N LEU A 119 5.03 9.22 -5.09
CA LEU A 119 4.25 9.73 -6.21
C LEU A 119 5.14 10.47 -7.21
N ASP A 120 5.96 11.42 -6.72
CA ASP A 120 6.88 12.18 -7.56
C ASP A 120 7.89 11.29 -8.28
N TRP A 121 8.39 10.23 -7.62
CA TRP A 121 9.32 9.27 -8.21
C TRP A 121 8.66 8.41 -9.29
N PHE A 122 7.39 8.01 -9.09
CA PHE A 122 6.62 7.29 -10.10
C PHE A 122 6.32 8.16 -11.32
N GLU A 123 5.96 9.43 -11.12
CA GLU A 123 5.52 10.32 -12.21
C GLU A 123 6.66 11.01 -12.95
N THR A 124 7.68 11.47 -12.22
CA THR A 124 8.73 12.33 -12.76
C THR A 124 10.12 11.70 -12.73
N GLY A 125 10.29 10.63 -11.96
CA GLY A 125 11.50 9.85 -11.86
C GLY A 125 11.48 8.60 -12.73
N ASN A 126 12.24 7.59 -12.29
CA ASN A 126 12.29 6.28 -12.96
C ASN A 126 11.32 5.25 -12.34
N GLY A 127 10.54 5.63 -11.33
CA GLY A 127 9.77 4.71 -10.49
C GLY A 127 8.86 3.78 -11.28
N SER A 128 7.94 4.31 -12.10
CA SER A 128 7.00 3.50 -12.87
C SER A 128 7.71 2.57 -13.87
N ARG A 129 8.80 3.05 -14.51
CA ARG A 129 9.61 2.21 -15.42
C ARG A 129 10.29 1.06 -14.68
N LEU A 130 10.94 1.34 -13.56
CA LEU A 130 11.62 0.33 -12.74
C LEU A 130 10.61 -0.65 -12.13
N TYR A 131 9.40 -0.19 -11.79
CA TYR A 131 8.35 -1.05 -11.26
C TYR A 131 7.92 -2.10 -12.30
N GLN A 132 7.67 -1.68 -13.55
CA GLN A 132 7.34 -2.61 -14.62
C GLN A 132 8.52 -3.53 -14.94
N GLU A 133 9.74 -2.98 -15.00
CA GLU A 133 10.97 -3.75 -15.27
C GLU A 133 11.21 -4.84 -14.22
N MET A 134 10.92 -4.59 -12.95
CA MET A 134 10.99 -5.59 -11.89
C MET A 134 10.15 -6.83 -12.20
N TYR A 135 8.89 -6.63 -12.58
CA TYR A 135 8.01 -7.76 -12.93
C TYR A 135 8.41 -8.44 -14.21
N ASP A 136 8.91 -7.68 -15.19
CA ASP A 136 9.39 -8.22 -16.47
C ASP A 136 10.62 -9.11 -16.25
N GLN A 137 11.58 -8.69 -15.45
CA GLN A 137 12.77 -9.48 -15.09
C GLN A 137 12.40 -10.74 -14.29
N ALA A 138 11.38 -10.68 -13.47
CA ALA A 138 10.86 -11.83 -12.75
C ALA A 138 10.05 -12.80 -13.65
N GLY A 139 9.86 -12.47 -14.94
CA GLY A 139 9.07 -13.26 -15.88
C GLY A 139 7.56 -13.18 -15.68
N ALA A 140 7.09 -12.29 -14.81
CA ALA A 140 5.67 -12.12 -14.53
C ALA A 140 4.95 -11.44 -15.72
N GLN A 141 3.87 -12.06 -16.18
CA GLN A 141 3.06 -11.54 -17.30
C GLN A 141 2.01 -10.54 -16.81
N VAL A 142 2.48 -9.46 -16.18
CA VAL A 142 1.61 -8.42 -15.62
C VAL A 142 1.99 -7.03 -16.13
N TYR A 143 0.97 -6.19 -16.30
CA TYR A 143 1.10 -4.74 -16.35
C TYR A 143 0.81 -4.20 -14.94
N VAL A 144 1.70 -3.36 -14.42
CA VAL A 144 1.59 -2.82 -13.07
C VAL A 144 1.42 -1.30 -13.09
N MET A 145 0.62 -0.80 -12.16
CA MET A 145 0.56 0.62 -11.85
C MET A 145 0.36 0.83 -10.34
N PRO A 146 1.03 1.82 -9.71
CA PRO A 146 0.67 2.26 -8.37
C PRO A 146 -0.75 2.83 -8.41
N CYS A 147 -1.56 2.57 -7.39
CA CYS A 147 -2.99 2.86 -7.45
C CYS A 147 -3.59 3.42 -6.15
N ALA A 148 -2.89 3.33 -5.04
CA ALA A 148 -3.27 4.00 -3.78
C ALA A 148 -2.09 4.08 -2.81
N PHE A 149 -2.21 4.97 -1.83
CA PHE A 149 -1.35 5.05 -0.66
C PHE A 149 -2.15 4.67 0.60
N GLY A 150 -1.58 3.79 1.42
CA GLY A 150 -2.17 3.36 2.69
C GLY A 150 -1.72 4.18 3.88
N GLY A 151 -0.63 4.92 3.70
CA GLY A 151 0.07 5.66 4.75
C GLY A 151 1.07 4.81 5.53
N ALA A 152 1.67 5.45 6.52
CA ALA A 152 2.66 4.81 7.38
C ALA A 152 2.05 3.70 8.23
N GLU A 153 2.73 2.57 8.33
CA GLU A 153 2.37 1.54 9.29
C GLU A 153 2.67 1.99 10.73
N ALA A 154 2.08 1.29 11.70
CA ALA A 154 2.52 1.40 13.08
C ALA A 154 3.86 0.67 13.26
N GLY A 155 4.69 1.15 14.19
CA GLY A 155 5.95 0.45 14.54
C GLY A 155 5.75 -0.88 15.25
N GLY A 156 4.50 -1.19 15.58
CA GLY A 156 4.02 -2.46 16.13
C GLY A 156 3.41 -2.34 17.53
N TRP A 157 2.76 -3.43 17.93
CA TRP A 157 2.13 -3.65 19.23
C TRP A 157 3.08 -4.41 20.15
N PHE A 158 3.26 -3.94 21.36
CA PHE A 158 4.28 -4.46 22.29
C PHE A 158 3.66 -4.80 23.64
N ALA A 159 3.95 -6.01 24.16
CA ALA A 159 3.57 -6.40 25.51
C ALA A 159 4.40 -5.68 26.59
N LYS A 160 5.60 -5.21 26.21
CA LYS A 160 6.55 -4.50 27.08
C LYS A 160 7.09 -3.26 26.40
N GLU A 161 7.50 -2.30 27.21
CA GLU A 161 8.16 -1.08 26.72
C GLU A 161 9.58 -1.35 26.24
N ILE A 162 9.96 -0.73 25.14
CA ILE A 162 11.30 -0.72 24.56
C ILE A 162 11.93 0.64 24.93
N LYS A 163 12.96 0.64 25.74
CA LYS A 163 13.66 1.85 26.21
C LYS A 163 15.02 2.04 25.59
N THR A 164 15.69 0.95 25.28
CA THR A 164 17.05 0.90 24.71
C THR A 164 17.10 -0.11 23.58
N ALA A 165 18.14 -0.05 22.77
CA ALA A 165 18.40 -1.05 21.72
C ALA A 165 18.61 -2.47 22.30
N ASP A 166 19.07 -2.57 23.53
CA ASP A 166 19.26 -3.87 24.21
C ASP A 166 17.94 -4.58 24.52
N ASP A 167 16.84 -3.85 24.67
CA ASP A 167 15.51 -4.44 24.86
C ASP A 167 14.98 -5.20 23.64
N ILE A 168 15.63 -5.02 22.49
CA ILE A 168 15.34 -5.77 21.25
C ILE A 168 15.92 -7.19 21.31
N LYS A 169 17.01 -7.41 22.06
CA LYS A 169 17.68 -8.72 22.14
C LYS A 169 16.76 -9.77 22.76
N GLY A 170 16.54 -10.83 22.01
CA GLY A 170 15.66 -11.93 22.44
C GLY A 170 14.16 -11.63 22.37
N LEU A 171 13.76 -10.44 21.89
CA LEU A 171 12.36 -10.11 21.65
C LEU A 171 11.78 -11.04 20.58
N ARG A 172 10.69 -11.72 20.88
CA ARG A 172 9.96 -12.53 19.89
C ARG A 172 8.92 -11.67 19.22
N MET A 173 9.17 -11.30 17.98
CA MET A 173 8.32 -10.36 17.25
C MET A 173 7.77 -10.96 15.96
N ARG A 174 6.46 -10.86 15.79
CA ARG A 174 5.86 -11.08 14.48
C ARG A 174 6.11 -9.86 13.62
N ILE A 175 7.01 -10.01 12.68
CA ILE A 175 7.37 -9.02 11.66
C ILE A 175 8.04 -9.74 10.50
N PHE A 176 7.88 -9.25 9.28
CA PHE A 176 8.52 -9.83 8.10
C PHE A 176 9.22 -8.81 7.23
N GLY A 177 9.65 -9.26 6.04
CA GLY A 177 10.30 -8.41 5.06
C GLY A 177 11.59 -7.79 5.59
N LEU A 178 11.89 -6.62 5.08
CA LEU A 178 13.12 -5.89 5.42
C LEU A 178 13.15 -5.44 6.89
N GLY A 179 12.00 -5.04 7.44
CA GLY A 179 11.87 -4.72 8.87
C GLY A 179 12.23 -5.91 9.77
N GLY A 180 11.78 -7.10 9.41
CA GLY A 180 12.13 -8.33 10.12
C GLY A 180 13.63 -8.64 10.09
N ARG A 181 14.32 -8.38 8.96
CA ARG A 181 15.78 -8.52 8.86
C ARG A 181 16.52 -7.54 9.74
N VAL A 182 16.05 -6.28 9.82
CA VAL A 182 16.61 -5.28 10.73
C VAL A 182 16.45 -5.73 12.18
N MET A 183 15.25 -6.16 12.59
CA MET A 183 15.00 -6.66 13.95
C MET A 183 15.89 -7.88 14.27
N SER A 184 16.05 -8.81 13.32
CA SER A 184 16.92 -9.98 13.50
C SER A 184 18.39 -9.60 13.68
N LYS A 185 18.90 -8.60 12.96
CA LYS A 185 20.28 -8.08 13.15
C LYS A 185 20.49 -7.48 14.54
N LEU A 186 19.46 -6.93 15.14
CA LEU A 186 19.50 -6.39 16.50
C LEU A 186 19.25 -7.46 17.57
N GLY A 187 19.10 -8.72 17.18
CA GLY A 187 19.00 -9.87 18.10
C GLY A 187 17.56 -10.26 18.47
N ALA A 188 16.53 -9.72 17.78
CA ALA A 188 15.18 -10.22 17.93
C ALA A 188 15.03 -11.59 17.24
N THR A 189 14.09 -12.39 17.74
CA THR A 189 13.60 -13.60 17.07
C THR A 189 12.33 -13.27 16.31
N THR A 190 12.43 -13.22 14.98
CA THR A 190 11.26 -12.96 14.13
C THR A 190 10.47 -14.23 13.88
N VAL A 191 9.14 -14.13 13.95
CA VAL A 191 8.23 -15.26 13.80
C VAL A 191 7.10 -14.91 12.83
N ILE A 192 6.58 -15.91 12.12
CA ILE A 192 5.45 -15.74 11.20
C ILE A 192 4.19 -16.23 11.91
N VAL A 193 3.26 -15.32 12.17
CA VAL A 193 1.95 -15.60 12.74
C VAL A 193 0.90 -14.94 11.87
N PRO A 194 -0.12 -15.66 11.36
CA PRO A 194 -1.25 -15.06 10.65
C PRO A 194 -1.99 -14.05 11.54
N GLY A 195 -2.47 -12.93 10.95
CA GLY A 195 -3.12 -11.84 11.68
C GLY A 195 -4.21 -12.32 12.65
N GLY A 196 -5.16 -13.13 12.20
CA GLY A 196 -6.24 -13.69 13.03
C GLY A 196 -5.81 -14.60 14.19
N ASN A 197 -4.51 -14.91 14.32
CA ASN A 197 -3.95 -15.70 15.41
C ASN A 197 -3.10 -14.88 16.39
N LEU A 198 -2.94 -13.57 16.18
CA LEU A 198 -2.05 -12.74 16.99
C LEU A 198 -2.47 -12.67 18.45
N VAL A 199 -3.76 -12.45 18.73
CA VAL A 199 -4.28 -12.44 20.11
C VAL A 199 -3.93 -13.72 20.85
N LYS A 200 -4.16 -14.88 20.21
CA LYS A 200 -3.81 -16.19 20.80
C LYS A 200 -2.30 -16.36 20.99
N ALA A 201 -1.48 -15.83 20.08
CA ALA A 201 -0.03 -15.90 20.20
C ALA A 201 0.49 -15.06 21.38
N PHE A 202 -0.07 -13.87 21.60
CA PHE A 202 0.20 -13.09 22.81
C PHE A 202 -0.29 -13.77 24.08
N ASP A 203 -1.48 -14.38 24.07
CA ASP A 203 -2.04 -15.10 25.24
C ASP A 203 -1.16 -16.27 25.69
N ARG A 204 -0.61 -17.02 24.73
CA ARG A 204 0.29 -18.14 25.03
C ARG A 204 1.71 -17.70 25.35
N GLY A 205 2.02 -16.42 25.14
CA GLY A 205 3.38 -15.90 25.24
C GLY A 205 4.30 -16.43 24.13
N ASP A 206 3.77 -16.75 22.96
CA ASP A 206 4.59 -17.15 21.81
C ASP A 206 5.31 -15.95 21.20
N ILE A 207 4.72 -14.75 21.32
CA ILE A 207 5.27 -13.47 20.87
C ILE A 207 5.21 -12.41 21.97
N ASP A 208 6.14 -11.47 21.93
CA ASP A 208 6.25 -10.31 22.81
C ASP A 208 5.83 -9.01 22.10
N ALA A 209 5.85 -9.03 20.76
CA ALA A 209 5.48 -7.92 19.91
C ALA A 209 4.95 -8.40 18.54
N ALA A 210 4.15 -7.55 17.89
CA ALA A 210 3.67 -7.79 16.54
C ALA A 210 3.53 -6.47 15.77
N GLU A 211 4.06 -6.43 14.57
CA GLU A 211 3.70 -5.48 13.52
C GLU A 211 2.51 -6.09 12.76
N LEU A 212 1.57 -5.29 12.26
CA LEU A 212 0.43 -5.82 11.50
C LEU A 212 0.08 -4.96 10.29
N TYR A 213 -0.41 -3.73 10.51
CA TYR A 213 -0.88 -2.82 9.45
C TYR A 213 -0.67 -1.36 9.83
N THR A 214 -1.35 -0.47 9.11
CA THR A 214 -1.47 0.95 9.49
C THR A 214 -2.37 1.11 10.73
N PRO A 215 -2.24 2.18 11.52
CA PRO A 215 -3.08 2.41 12.71
C PRO A 215 -4.59 2.31 12.45
N ALA A 216 -5.05 2.78 11.28
CA ALA A 216 -6.47 2.74 10.94
C ALA A 216 -6.97 1.31 10.71
N ALA A 217 -6.18 0.48 10.03
CA ALA A 217 -6.51 -0.92 9.80
C ALA A 217 -6.32 -1.76 11.08
N ASP A 218 -5.25 -1.50 11.85
CA ASP A 218 -5.01 -2.16 13.15
C ASP A 218 -6.16 -1.98 14.13
N ARG A 219 -6.82 -0.81 14.08
CA ARG A 219 -7.96 -0.51 14.92
C ARG A 219 -9.16 -1.43 14.66
N GLU A 220 -9.33 -1.91 13.43
CA GLU A 220 -10.40 -2.87 13.09
C GLU A 220 -10.09 -4.29 13.58
N GLU A 221 -8.82 -4.55 13.93
CA GLU A 221 -8.39 -5.84 14.48
C GLU A 221 -8.57 -5.90 16.01
N ASP A 222 -8.72 -7.11 16.54
CA ASP A 222 -8.96 -7.34 17.98
C ASP A 222 -7.69 -7.22 18.86
N LEU A 223 -6.54 -6.90 18.24
CA LEU A 223 -5.25 -6.85 18.93
C LEU A 223 -5.23 -5.85 20.09
N LYS A 224 -5.95 -4.71 19.93
CA LYS A 224 -6.15 -3.71 20.97
C LYS A 224 -6.87 -4.21 22.23
N SER A 225 -7.59 -5.33 22.16
CA SER A 225 -8.20 -5.96 23.33
C SER A 225 -7.14 -6.57 24.26
N LYS A 226 -6.04 -7.04 23.69
CA LYS A 226 -4.98 -7.77 24.39
C LYS A 226 -3.75 -6.92 24.72
N VAL A 227 -3.30 -6.11 23.78
CA VAL A 227 -2.07 -5.31 23.92
C VAL A 227 -2.42 -3.84 23.96
N LYS A 228 -1.85 -3.11 24.93
CA LYS A 228 -2.18 -1.70 25.21
C LYS A 228 -1.04 -0.73 24.94
N LEU A 229 -0.04 -1.14 24.17
CA LEU A 229 1.09 -0.31 23.79
C LEU A 229 1.35 -0.48 22.31
N ILE A 230 1.31 0.62 21.57
CA ILE A 230 1.69 0.71 20.17
C ILE A 230 2.80 1.74 20.01
N TYR A 231 3.80 1.43 19.20
CA TYR A 231 4.85 2.37 18.84
C TYR A 231 4.57 3.02 17.49
N VAL A 232 4.91 4.29 17.35
CA VAL A 232 4.88 5.09 16.13
C VAL A 232 6.13 5.94 16.02
N PRO A 233 6.52 6.37 14.81
CA PRO A 233 6.05 5.90 13.51
C PRO A 233 6.54 4.49 13.17
N GLY A 234 5.96 3.89 12.13
CA GLY A 234 6.43 2.63 11.54
C GLY A 234 7.70 2.83 10.72
N TRP A 235 8.85 2.85 11.39
CA TRP A 235 10.16 3.07 10.78
C TRP A 235 10.49 2.06 9.66
N HIS A 236 9.90 0.88 9.72
CA HIS A 236 10.11 -0.23 8.79
C HIS A 236 9.33 -0.07 7.49
N GLN A 237 8.19 0.66 7.54
CA GLN A 237 7.31 0.94 6.41
C GLN A 237 6.63 2.31 6.59
N PRO A 238 7.37 3.42 6.29
CA PRO A 238 6.84 4.78 6.45
C PRO A 238 5.75 5.13 5.44
N GLU A 239 5.53 4.28 4.44
CA GLU A 239 4.47 4.35 3.47
C GLU A 239 4.05 2.96 3.02
N THR A 240 2.78 2.78 2.66
CA THR A 240 2.26 1.56 2.05
C THR A 240 1.75 1.87 0.65
N VAL A 241 2.50 1.44 -0.37
CA VAL A 241 2.09 1.59 -1.77
C VAL A 241 1.23 0.39 -2.17
N LEU A 242 0.05 0.68 -2.71
CA LEU A 242 -0.88 -0.30 -3.25
C LEU A 242 -0.85 -0.24 -4.78
N GLU A 243 -0.89 -1.41 -5.39
CA GLU A 243 -0.75 -1.60 -6.84
C GLU A 243 -1.97 -2.27 -7.44
N LEU A 244 -2.26 -1.94 -8.70
CA LEU A 244 -3.12 -2.72 -9.57
C LEU A 244 -2.24 -3.49 -10.55
N LEU A 245 -2.33 -4.82 -10.49
CA LEU A 245 -1.74 -5.75 -11.45
C LEU A 245 -2.82 -6.16 -12.45
N ILE A 246 -2.52 -6.13 -13.74
CA ILE A 246 -3.41 -6.67 -14.79
C ILE A 246 -2.61 -7.63 -15.66
N ASN A 247 -3.14 -8.81 -15.96
CA ASN A 247 -2.48 -9.72 -16.89
C ASN A 247 -2.21 -9.02 -18.23
N LYS A 248 -1.00 -9.17 -18.80
CA LYS A 248 -0.59 -8.45 -20.02
C LYS A 248 -1.51 -8.71 -21.21
N ASP A 249 -1.98 -9.94 -21.41
CA ASP A 249 -2.89 -10.24 -22.52
C ASP A 249 -4.26 -9.57 -22.31
N ARG A 250 -4.73 -9.55 -21.05
CA ARG A 250 -5.98 -8.83 -20.71
C ARG A 250 -5.81 -7.33 -20.94
N TRP A 251 -4.70 -6.75 -20.47
CA TRP A 251 -4.37 -5.34 -20.69
C TRP A 251 -4.31 -4.98 -22.17
N ASN A 252 -3.61 -5.79 -22.96
CA ASN A 252 -3.47 -5.59 -24.41
C ASN A 252 -4.78 -5.77 -25.17
N GLY A 253 -5.71 -6.58 -24.64
CA GLY A 253 -7.04 -6.78 -25.20
C GLY A 253 -8.03 -5.65 -24.89
N LEU A 254 -7.71 -4.72 -23.96
CA LEU A 254 -8.52 -3.54 -23.69
C LEU A 254 -8.38 -2.50 -24.79
N THR A 255 -9.43 -1.70 -25.04
CA THR A 255 -9.33 -0.54 -25.93
C THR A 255 -8.42 0.53 -25.31
N ALA A 256 -7.92 1.46 -26.13
CA ALA A 256 -7.13 2.59 -25.63
C ALA A 256 -7.91 3.42 -24.60
N GLU A 257 -9.22 3.62 -24.83
CA GLU A 257 -10.09 4.35 -23.89
C GLU A 257 -10.23 3.61 -22.56
N GLN A 258 -10.39 2.26 -22.59
CA GLN A 258 -10.50 1.47 -21.35
C GLN A 258 -9.18 1.52 -20.56
N ARG A 259 -8.02 1.40 -21.22
CA ARG A 259 -6.72 1.54 -20.56
C ARG A 259 -6.55 2.91 -19.93
N SER A 260 -6.80 3.98 -20.68
CA SER A 260 -6.72 5.36 -20.17
C SER A 260 -7.67 5.62 -19.01
N LEU A 261 -8.86 4.99 -19.04
CA LEU A 261 -9.83 5.08 -17.94
C LEU A 261 -9.32 4.43 -16.67
N ILE A 262 -8.71 3.23 -16.77
CA ILE A 262 -8.12 2.54 -15.61
C ILE A 262 -6.96 3.35 -15.04
N GLU A 263 -6.02 3.79 -15.89
CA GLU A 263 -4.88 4.61 -15.50
C GLU A 263 -5.33 5.90 -14.80
N GLY A 264 -6.28 6.63 -15.39
CA GLY A 264 -6.83 7.83 -14.81
C GLY A 264 -7.65 7.59 -13.53
N ALA A 265 -8.25 6.42 -13.36
CA ALA A 265 -8.92 6.05 -12.11
C ALA A 265 -7.89 5.76 -11.01
N CYS A 266 -6.84 4.98 -11.29
CA CYS A 266 -5.75 4.75 -10.34
C CYS A 266 -5.08 6.05 -9.90
N HIS A 267 -4.78 6.97 -10.84
CA HIS A 267 -4.21 8.28 -10.50
C HIS A 267 -5.14 9.07 -9.56
N THR A 268 -6.44 9.06 -9.84
CA THR A 268 -7.43 9.74 -8.96
C THR A 268 -7.40 9.15 -7.54
N ILE A 269 -7.38 7.82 -7.40
CA ILE A 269 -7.33 7.16 -6.09
C ILE A 269 -5.99 7.43 -5.37
N LEU A 270 -4.87 7.46 -6.11
CA LEU A 270 -3.56 7.87 -5.56
C LEU A 270 -3.63 9.26 -4.92
N ASP A 271 -4.14 10.26 -5.65
CA ASP A 271 -4.24 11.64 -5.17
C ASP A 271 -5.16 11.75 -3.95
N GLU A 272 -6.32 11.09 -4.01
CA GLU A 272 -7.28 11.08 -2.91
C GLU A 272 -6.68 10.44 -1.66
N THR A 273 -6.11 9.24 -1.77
CA THR A 273 -5.53 8.53 -0.62
C THR A 273 -4.34 9.27 -0.04
N LEU A 274 -3.44 9.83 -0.87
CA LEU A 274 -2.32 10.66 -0.40
C LEU A 274 -2.81 11.88 0.42
N SER A 275 -3.90 12.51 -0.02
CA SER A 275 -4.46 13.67 0.70
C SER A 275 -5.15 13.29 2.02
N GLU A 276 -5.67 12.08 2.14
CA GLU A 276 -6.47 11.59 3.26
C GLU A 276 -5.64 10.83 4.31
N GLU A 277 -4.53 10.19 3.92
CA GLU A 277 -3.80 9.21 4.75
C GLU A 277 -3.36 9.77 6.11
N ALA A 278 -2.74 10.96 6.14
CA ALA A 278 -2.24 11.54 7.37
C ALA A 278 -3.36 11.76 8.40
N LYS A 279 -4.51 12.26 7.94
CA LYS A 279 -5.68 12.46 8.79
C LYS A 279 -6.28 11.14 9.23
N LEU A 280 -6.41 10.17 8.35
CA LEU A 280 -6.94 8.85 8.63
C LEU A 280 -6.14 8.16 9.75
N GLN A 281 -4.81 8.17 9.65
CA GLN A 281 -3.95 7.54 10.64
C GLN A 281 -3.95 8.31 11.98
N ALA A 282 -3.96 9.66 11.94
CA ALA A 282 -4.04 10.47 13.15
C ALA A 282 -5.37 10.26 13.92
N ASP A 283 -6.50 10.24 13.22
CA ASP A 283 -7.82 9.98 13.82
C ASP A 283 -7.86 8.58 14.47
N ALA A 284 -7.29 7.57 13.80
CA ALA A 284 -7.22 6.20 14.33
C ALA A 284 -6.38 6.12 15.61
N LEU A 285 -5.21 6.76 15.64
CA LEU A 285 -4.37 6.83 16.85
C LEU A 285 -5.08 7.55 17.99
N ALA A 286 -5.77 8.66 17.71
CA ALA A 286 -6.56 9.37 18.70
C ALA A 286 -7.70 8.50 19.28
N ASP A 287 -8.37 7.73 18.46
CA ASP A 287 -9.41 6.79 18.87
C ASP A 287 -8.83 5.62 19.69
N LEU A 288 -7.73 5.01 19.27
CA LEU A 288 -7.02 3.98 20.03
C LEU A 288 -6.64 4.48 21.43
N ALA A 289 -6.13 5.72 21.53
CA ALA A 289 -5.77 6.31 22.82
C ALA A 289 -7.00 6.61 23.69
N SER A 290 -8.00 7.29 23.14
CA SER A 290 -9.14 7.81 23.91
C SER A 290 -10.21 6.75 24.23
N LYS A 291 -10.59 5.95 23.23
CA LYS A 291 -11.66 4.94 23.34
C LYS A 291 -11.13 3.59 23.82
N ASP A 292 -10.04 3.12 23.24
CA ASP A 292 -9.50 1.77 23.47
C ASP A 292 -8.45 1.72 24.60
N LYS A 293 -8.04 2.89 25.13
CA LYS A 293 -7.03 3.02 26.21
C LYS A 293 -5.67 2.42 25.84
N VAL A 294 -5.32 2.52 24.57
CA VAL A 294 -3.99 2.12 24.06
C VAL A 294 -3.01 3.28 24.31
N ARG A 295 -1.86 3.00 24.85
CA ARG A 295 -0.76 3.94 24.99
C ARG A 295 -0.04 4.05 23.65
N ILE A 296 -0.04 5.25 23.08
CA ILE A 296 0.74 5.58 21.90
C ILE A 296 2.13 6.01 22.40
N ALA A 297 3.18 5.35 21.95
CA ALA A 297 4.56 5.65 22.32
C ALA A 297 5.40 5.96 21.08
N GLU A 298 6.32 6.88 21.23
CA GLU A 298 7.36 7.15 20.25
C GLU A 298 8.60 6.30 20.54
N TRP A 299 9.35 5.99 19.50
CA TRP A 299 10.60 5.28 19.65
C TRP A 299 11.65 6.19 20.28
N PRO A 300 12.44 5.70 21.26
CA PRO A 300 13.63 6.43 21.73
C PRO A 300 14.63 6.67 20.59
N ASP A 301 15.29 7.83 20.59
CA ASP A 301 16.25 8.20 19.55
C ASP A 301 17.39 7.18 19.40
N GLU A 302 17.88 6.63 20.52
CA GLU A 302 18.88 5.56 20.53
C GLU A 302 18.40 4.32 19.76
N VAL A 303 17.14 3.94 19.94
CA VAL A 303 16.53 2.77 19.27
C VAL A 303 16.39 3.04 17.77
N LEU A 304 15.91 4.23 17.40
CA LEU A 304 15.83 4.64 15.98
C LEU A 304 17.22 4.68 15.32
N ALA A 305 18.25 5.16 16.03
CA ALA A 305 19.61 5.15 15.52
C ALA A 305 20.14 3.72 15.30
N ALA A 306 19.83 2.79 16.22
CA ALA A 306 20.15 1.37 16.05
C ALA A 306 19.42 0.74 14.87
N PHE A 307 18.13 1.04 14.67
CA PHE A 307 17.37 0.59 13.49
C PHE A 307 17.99 1.11 12.19
N ARG A 308 18.36 2.40 12.12
CA ARG A 308 19.01 2.98 10.93
C ARG A 308 20.35 2.32 10.61
N SER A 309 21.17 2.06 11.64
CA SER A 309 22.45 1.37 11.46
C SER A 309 22.27 -0.04 10.94
N ALA A 310 21.34 -0.81 11.54
CA ALA A 310 21.04 -2.16 11.11
C ALA A 310 20.41 -2.19 9.70
N TRP A 311 19.57 -1.20 9.35
CA TRP A 311 19.04 -1.05 8.01
C TRP A 311 20.14 -0.85 6.97
N ALA A 312 21.12 0.02 7.25
CA ALA A 312 22.23 0.25 6.31
C ALA A 312 22.99 -1.06 5.98
N GLU A 313 23.15 -1.94 6.97
CA GLU A 313 23.76 -3.26 6.78
C GLU A 313 22.82 -4.19 5.96
N VAL A 314 21.53 -4.24 6.31
CA VAL A 314 20.54 -5.06 5.56
C VAL A 314 20.46 -4.61 4.12
N ALA A 315 20.36 -3.30 3.86
CA ALA A 315 20.29 -2.76 2.49
C ALA A 315 21.53 -3.11 1.66
N LYS A 316 22.71 -3.09 2.29
CA LYS A 316 23.96 -3.52 1.67
C LYS A 316 23.93 -5.01 1.33
N ASP A 317 23.57 -5.86 2.32
CA ASP A 317 23.51 -7.31 2.13
C ASP A 317 22.53 -7.70 1.02
N GLU A 318 21.35 -7.05 0.96
CA GLU A 318 20.37 -7.24 -0.12
C GLU A 318 20.92 -6.83 -1.49
N GLY A 319 21.54 -5.65 -1.56
CA GLY A 319 22.11 -5.13 -2.81
C GLY A 319 23.31 -5.94 -3.32
N GLU A 320 24.04 -6.65 -2.44
CA GLU A 320 25.09 -7.59 -2.83
C GLU A 320 24.52 -8.90 -3.41
N GLN A 321 23.33 -9.31 -2.97
CA GLN A 321 22.66 -10.52 -3.43
C GLN A 321 21.78 -10.28 -4.67
N ASP A 322 21.18 -9.11 -4.80
CA ASP A 322 20.29 -8.73 -5.90
C ASP A 322 20.71 -7.37 -6.48
N TYR A 323 21.31 -7.42 -7.67
CA TYR A 323 21.74 -6.20 -8.37
C TYR A 323 20.57 -5.28 -8.73
N PHE A 324 19.40 -5.85 -9.04
CA PHE A 324 18.23 -5.03 -9.36
C PHE A 324 17.69 -4.31 -8.11
N PHE A 325 17.67 -4.99 -6.95
CA PHE A 325 17.39 -4.33 -5.67
C PHE A 325 18.29 -3.12 -5.45
N LYS A 326 19.62 -3.32 -5.64
CA LYS A 326 20.59 -2.21 -5.51
C LYS A 326 20.29 -1.08 -6.48
N THR A 327 19.97 -1.40 -7.74
CA THR A 327 19.66 -0.40 -8.77
C THR A 327 18.45 0.44 -8.40
N VAL A 328 17.39 -0.18 -7.91
CA VAL A 328 16.16 0.51 -7.47
C VAL A 328 16.43 1.37 -6.25
N LEU A 329 17.13 0.82 -5.23
CA LEU A 329 17.45 1.56 -4.01
C LEU A 329 18.32 2.79 -4.31
N ASP A 330 19.36 2.64 -5.12
CA ASP A 330 20.25 3.75 -5.50
C ASP A 330 19.46 4.83 -6.29
N ASP A 331 18.53 4.44 -7.14
CA ASP A 331 17.72 5.38 -7.94
C ASP A 331 16.76 6.21 -7.05
N ILE A 332 16.00 5.53 -6.18
CA ILE A 332 15.04 6.23 -5.31
C ILE A 332 15.75 7.12 -4.27
N GLU A 333 16.88 6.67 -3.68
CA GLU A 333 17.65 7.48 -2.75
C GLU A 333 18.28 8.70 -3.44
N LYS A 334 18.76 8.54 -4.68
CA LYS A 334 19.25 9.66 -5.49
C LYS A 334 18.14 10.65 -5.84
N PHE A 335 16.94 10.15 -6.13
CA PHE A 335 15.76 10.98 -6.37
C PHE A 335 15.39 11.78 -5.12
N ARG A 336 15.31 11.12 -3.94
CA ARG A 336 15.06 11.78 -2.64
C ARG A 336 16.09 12.87 -2.32
N ALA A 337 17.37 12.59 -2.54
CA ALA A 337 18.42 13.57 -2.28
C ALA A 337 18.27 14.84 -3.14
N LYS A 338 17.86 14.70 -4.40
CA LYS A 338 17.57 15.83 -5.29
C LYS A 338 16.34 16.62 -4.85
N SER A 339 15.27 15.95 -4.46
CA SER A 339 14.02 16.58 -3.99
C SER A 339 14.26 17.35 -2.69
N LYS A 340 15.04 16.80 -1.73
CA LYS A 340 15.43 17.48 -0.49
C LYS A 340 16.29 18.72 -0.75
N SER A 341 17.18 18.69 -1.73
CA SER A 341 17.99 19.85 -2.09
C SER A 341 17.21 20.94 -2.81
N ALA A 342 16.06 20.60 -3.38
CA ALA A 342 15.15 21.56 -4.05
C ALA A 342 14.11 22.16 -3.10
N SER A 343 13.80 21.47 -1.99
CA SER A 343 12.91 21.94 -0.94
C SER A 343 13.67 21.90 0.40
N GLU A 344 13.89 23.03 1.04
CA GLU A 344 14.39 23.11 2.41
C GLU A 344 13.34 22.63 3.45
N ILE A 345 12.65 21.52 3.17
CA ILE A 345 11.61 20.98 4.05
C ILE A 345 12.22 19.87 4.90
N PRO A 346 12.05 19.93 6.25
CA PRO A 346 12.50 18.86 7.16
C PRO A 346 11.82 17.53 6.87
N ASP A 347 12.47 16.43 7.22
CA ASP A 347 11.91 15.05 7.15
C ASP A 347 10.48 14.98 7.69
N ALA A 348 9.67 14.08 7.09
CA ALA A 348 8.24 13.92 7.28
C ALA A 348 7.76 14.24 8.72
N PRO A 349 6.67 15.00 8.88
CA PRO A 349 6.17 15.32 10.21
C PRO A 349 5.87 14.02 10.95
N ALA A 350 6.55 13.80 12.07
CA ALA A 350 6.15 12.80 13.04
C ALA A 350 4.65 13.00 13.30
N ALA A 351 3.85 11.94 13.20
CA ALA A 351 2.43 12.01 13.51
C ALA A 351 2.29 12.74 14.84
N GLN A 352 1.67 13.93 14.83
CA GLN A 352 1.55 14.75 16.04
C GLN A 352 0.69 13.97 17.03
N VAL A 353 1.34 13.37 18.02
CA VAL A 353 0.66 12.78 19.18
C VAL A 353 -0.03 13.93 19.91
N PRO A 354 -1.35 13.90 20.12
CA PRO A 354 -2.03 14.96 20.86
C PRO A 354 -1.39 15.13 22.25
N ALA A 355 -1.02 16.35 22.61
CA ALA A 355 -0.29 16.70 23.85
C ALA A 355 -0.99 16.27 25.17
N SER A 356 -2.16 15.64 25.12
CA SER A 356 -2.96 15.23 26.28
C SER A 356 -2.62 13.84 26.86
N SER A 357 -1.65 13.10 26.31
CA SER A 357 -1.34 11.73 26.79
C SER A 357 -0.14 11.62 27.73
N GLN A 358 0.49 12.74 28.13
CA GLN A 358 1.51 12.67 29.18
C GLN A 358 0.83 12.39 30.54
N ALA A 359 0.96 11.17 31.02
CA ALA A 359 0.49 10.77 32.33
C ALA A 359 1.15 11.66 33.42
N ALA A 360 0.32 12.24 34.28
CA ALA A 360 0.81 12.94 35.47
C ALA A 360 1.67 12.01 36.33
N PRO A 361 2.79 12.50 36.93
CA PRO A 361 3.62 11.66 37.80
C PRO A 361 2.81 11.19 39.03
N ALA A 362 2.98 9.91 39.35
CA ALA A 362 2.34 9.30 40.53
C ALA A 362 2.71 10.06 41.79
N PRO A 363 1.76 10.25 42.74
CA PRO A 363 2.04 10.93 44.01
C PRO A 363 3.08 10.16 44.84
N ARG A 364 4.10 10.85 45.30
CA ARG A 364 5.11 10.29 46.21
C ARG A 364 4.40 9.90 47.53
N ALA A 365 4.58 8.64 47.89
CA ALA A 365 4.24 8.22 49.27
C ALA A 365 5.18 8.93 50.23
N THR A 366 4.62 9.68 51.16
CA THR A 366 5.30 10.25 52.33
C THR A 366 5.38 9.21 53.43
N PRO A 367 6.42 9.20 54.26
CA PRO A 367 6.74 8.17 55.23
C PRO A 367 5.73 8.04 56.38
#